data_29716bde5dac1b4cac374692b36d7273
#
_entry.id   29716bde5dac1b4cac374692b36d7273
#
_cell.length_a   1.000
_cell.length_b   1.000
_cell.length_c   1.000
_cell.angle_alpha   90.00
_cell.angle_beta   90.00
_cell.angle_gamma   90.00
#
_symmetry.space_group_name_H-M   'P 1'
#
loop_
_entity.id
_entity.type
_entity.pdbx_description
1 polymer ?
#
loop_
_entity_poly.entity_id
_entity_poly.type
_entity_poly.pdbx_seq_one_letter_code
_entity_poly.pdbx_strand_id
1 'polypeptide(L)'
;MRRLAAPLAALALIAAAPAPPVSPVPAAAVPSRALFDERGVTMCSRPQYDGHPGVTLLVGAAGKPPMNSVLVMPRGAVKNAPAVLWVHWLGEVATTNHTEFMSDAEALAKRGVVSMLVDMPWSKPKWFTDVRTPANDYADTIAQVVSLRRALDCLSGLGGVDKTRIAYVGHDFGAMDGALLLAVDARPAYAVLMAPTLSFWEWYLLGPQPADAAAYVAEMAAFDLPGWLAQGKQKATLLQFGQNDEYVSQATGIALRNAVPNRDRTFKAYKLDHALDDVTAHDDRRAWLATHLGV
;
A
#
# COMPACT_ATOMS: atom_id res chain seq x y z
N MET A 1 14.80 -5.81 -49.79
CA MET A 1 14.45 -5.16 -48.49
C MET A 1 14.70 -6.18 -47.40
N ARG A 2 15.83 -6.10 -46.72
CA ARG A 2 16.19 -7.02 -45.60
C ARG A 2 15.66 -6.44 -44.30
N ARG A 3 14.76 -7.17 -43.64
CA ARG A 3 14.32 -6.82 -42.28
C ARG A 3 15.43 -7.23 -41.30
N LEU A 4 15.98 -6.26 -40.59
CA LEU A 4 16.86 -6.46 -39.45
C LEU A 4 16.00 -6.86 -38.26
N ALA A 5 16.18 -8.08 -37.79
CA ALA A 5 15.63 -8.54 -36.50
C ALA A 5 16.56 -8.03 -35.40
N ALA A 6 16.00 -7.31 -34.42
CA ALA A 6 16.70 -6.94 -33.21
C ALA A 6 16.82 -8.17 -32.28
N PRO A 7 17.94 -8.35 -31.58
CA PRO A 7 18.05 -9.46 -30.63
C PRO A 7 17.24 -9.18 -29.40
N LEU A 8 16.32 -10.10 -29.04
CA LEU A 8 15.75 -10.21 -27.72
C LEU A 8 16.87 -10.51 -26.72
N ALA A 9 17.12 -9.60 -25.81
CA ALA A 9 17.95 -9.87 -24.63
C ALA A 9 17.18 -10.86 -23.73
N ALA A 10 17.65 -12.11 -23.71
CA ALA A 10 17.17 -13.10 -22.77
C ALA A 10 17.59 -12.66 -21.35
N LEU A 11 16.63 -12.23 -20.52
CA LEU A 11 16.81 -12.18 -19.08
C LEU A 11 17.00 -13.63 -18.60
N ALA A 12 18.18 -13.94 -18.10
CA ALA A 12 18.44 -15.22 -17.47
C ALA A 12 17.58 -15.32 -16.20
N LEU A 13 16.56 -16.19 -16.21
CA LEU A 13 15.88 -16.61 -15.00
C LEU A 13 16.93 -17.28 -14.10
N ILE A 14 17.31 -16.62 -13.03
CA ILE A 14 17.95 -17.28 -11.89
C ILE A 14 16.82 -18.01 -11.19
N ALA A 15 16.72 -19.32 -11.38
CA ALA A 15 15.82 -20.16 -10.62
C ALA A 15 16.19 -20.01 -9.14
N ALA A 16 15.34 -19.34 -8.38
CA ALA A 16 15.49 -19.26 -6.92
C ALA A 16 15.37 -20.67 -6.35
N ALA A 17 16.36 -21.11 -5.59
CA ALA A 17 16.28 -22.34 -4.83
C ALA A 17 15.07 -22.24 -3.88
N PRO A 18 14.30 -23.33 -3.66
CA PRO A 18 13.19 -23.32 -2.71
C PRO A 18 13.73 -22.91 -1.34
N ALA A 19 13.09 -21.88 -0.75
CA ALA A 19 13.42 -21.45 0.59
C ALA A 19 13.31 -22.62 1.58
N PRO A 20 14.25 -22.76 2.52
CA PRO A 20 14.18 -23.82 3.53
C PRO A 20 12.90 -23.66 4.35
N PRO A 21 12.27 -24.76 4.82
CA PRO A 21 11.08 -24.67 5.66
C PRO A 21 11.41 -23.86 6.92
N VAL A 22 10.76 -22.71 7.04
CA VAL A 22 10.91 -21.85 8.20
C VAL A 22 10.18 -22.51 9.37
N SER A 23 10.90 -22.94 10.39
CA SER A 23 10.29 -23.31 11.67
C SER A 23 9.49 -22.12 12.19
N PRO A 24 8.32 -22.31 12.83
CA PRO A 24 7.56 -21.21 13.37
C PRO A 24 8.42 -20.46 14.40
N VAL A 25 8.88 -19.27 14.02
CA VAL A 25 9.51 -18.34 14.95
C VAL A 25 8.45 -17.98 15.99
N PRO A 26 8.76 -18.01 17.30
CA PRO A 26 7.83 -17.50 18.29
C PRO A 26 7.37 -16.11 17.88
N ALA A 27 6.07 -15.86 17.90
CA ALA A 27 5.52 -14.57 17.50
C ALA A 27 6.31 -13.46 18.20
N ALA A 28 7.10 -12.72 17.42
CA ALA A 28 7.83 -11.57 17.93
C ALA A 28 6.83 -10.63 18.58
N ALA A 29 7.15 -10.09 19.73
CA ALA A 29 6.25 -9.15 20.40
C ALA A 29 5.99 -7.99 19.44
N VAL A 30 4.70 -7.79 19.07
CA VAL A 30 4.30 -6.70 18.18
C VAL A 30 4.85 -5.39 18.79
N PRO A 31 5.60 -4.58 18.03
CA PRO A 31 6.18 -3.35 18.53
C PRO A 31 5.11 -2.43 19.12
N SER A 32 5.54 -1.60 20.07
CA SER A 32 4.63 -0.61 20.65
C SER A 32 4.07 0.30 19.55
N ARG A 33 2.77 0.50 19.55
CA ARG A 33 2.10 1.47 18.67
C ARG A 33 2.70 2.87 18.79
N ALA A 34 3.30 3.19 19.95
CA ALA A 34 3.98 4.46 20.20
C ALA A 34 5.14 4.75 19.21
N LEU A 35 5.76 3.72 18.61
CA LEU A 35 6.77 3.90 17.56
C LEU A 35 6.25 4.66 16.35
N PHE A 36 4.95 4.59 16.09
CA PHE A 36 4.31 5.27 14.96
C PHE A 36 3.69 6.62 15.34
N ASP A 37 3.84 7.10 16.58
CA ASP A 37 3.22 8.34 17.06
C ASP A 37 4.09 9.59 16.88
N GLU A 38 5.38 9.44 16.59
CA GLU A 38 6.31 10.56 16.35
C GLU A 38 6.04 11.26 15.00
N ARG A 39 4.83 11.79 14.83
CA ARG A 39 4.46 12.51 13.61
C ARG A 39 4.90 13.97 13.61
N GLY A 40 5.03 14.55 14.79
CA GLY A 40 5.15 16.00 14.93
C GLY A 40 3.92 16.72 14.34
N VAL A 41 4.10 17.98 13.97
CA VAL A 41 3.04 18.75 13.27
C VAL A 41 3.04 18.35 11.80
N THR A 42 1.91 17.85 11.32
CA THR A 42 1.71 17.56 9.89
C THR A 42 1.56 18.85 9.10
N MET A 43 2.29 18.96 8.00
CA MET A 43 2.23 20.07 7.08
C MET A 43 1.58 19.60 5.78
N CYS A 44 0.49 20.26 5.39
CA CYS A 44 -0.19 20.02 4.12
C CYS A 44 -0.05 21.30 3.28
N SER A 45 0.57 21.21 2.10
CA SER A 45 0.62 22.36 1.20
C SER A 45 -0.78 22.69 0.68
N ARG A 46 -0.92 23.89 0.13
CA ARG A 46 -2.12 24.17 -0.68
C ARG A 46 -2.07 23.33 -1.95
N PRO A 47 -3.20 22.73 -2.35
CA PRO A 47 -3.28 22.00 -3.61
C PRO A 47 -2.86 22.88 -4.80
N GLN A 48 -2.03 22.32 -5.68
CA GLN A 48 -1.53 22.99 -6.87
C GLN A 48 -1.89 22.16 -8.10
N TYR A 49 -2.49 22.80 -9.11
CA TYR A 49 -2.80 22.14 -10.37
C TYR A 49 -1.55 22.17 -11.28
N ASP A 50 -1.10 21.00 -11.69
CA ASP A 50 0.10 20.81 -12.51
C ASP A 50 -0.19 20.31 -13.94
N GLY A 51 -1.47 20.28 -14.32
CA GLY A 51 -1.91 19.82 -15.64
C GLY A 51 -2.34 18.36 -15.71
N HIS A 52 -2.13 17.58 -14.64
CA HIS A 52 -2.69 16.22 -14.53
C HIS A 52 -4.17 16.24 -14.12
N PRO A 53 -4.92 15.12 -14.26
CA PRO A 53 -6.32 15.03 -13.83
C PRO A 53 -6.53 15.34 -12.34
N GLY A 54 -5.50 15.20 -11.53
CA GLY A 54 -5.50 15.51 -10.09
C GLY A 54 -4.84 16.85 -9.78
N VAL A 55 -4.84 17.18 -8.49
CA VAL A 55 -4.23 18.39 -7.94
C VAL A 55 -3.12 17.98 -6.98
N THR A 56 -1.90 18.48 -7.19
CA THR A 56 -0.75 18.14 -6.35
C THR A 56 -0.90 18.72 -4.95
N LEU A 57 -0.63 17.90 -3.94
CA LEU A 57 -0.56 18.27 -2.54
C LEU A 57 0.70 17.64 -1.91
N LEU A 58 1.52 18.46 -1.26
CA LEU A 58 2.69 17.99 -0.54
C LEU A 58 2.33 17.69 0.91
N VAL A 59 2.66 16.49 1.36
CA VAL A 59 2.47 16.03 2.74
C VAL A 59 3.83 15.93 3.42
N GLY A 60 4.00 16.56 4.55
CA GLY A 60 5.30 16.56 5.22
C GLY A 60 5.25 16.90 6.69
N ALA A 61 6.44 17.09 7.23
CA ALA A 61 6.68 17.62 8.57
C ALA A 61 7.89 18.54 8.52
N ALA A 62 8.01 19.43 9.51
CA ALA A 62 9.15 20.32 9.62
C ALA A 62 10.49 19.55 9.60
N GLY A 63 11.43 19.99 8.75
CA GLY A 63 12.75 19.37 8.63
C GLY A 63 12.81 18.00 7.94
N LYS A 64 11.71 17.54 7.35
CA LYS A 64 11.66 16.30 6.56
C LYS A 64 11.30 16.60 5.10
N PRO A 65 11.85 15.86 4.13
CA PRO A 65 11.39 15.97 2.74
C PRO A 65 9.88 15.67 2.67
N PRO A 66 9.11 16.48 1.92
CA PRO A 66 7.70 16.22 1.74
C PRO A 66 7.48 15.01 0.82
N MET A 67 6.37 14.30 1.07
CA MET A 67 5.84 13.27 0.18
C MET A 67 4.89 13.91 -0.83
N ASN A 68 5.07 13.61 -2.11
CA ASN A 68 4.11 14.01 -3.13
C ASN A 68 2.81 13.23 -2.96
N SER A 69 1.72 13.91 -3.28
CA SER A 69 0.42 13.25 -3.45
C SER A 69 -0.41 13.96 -4.51
N VAL A 70 -1.35 13.24 -5.09
CA VAL A 70 -2.32 13.77 -6.05
C VAL A 70 -3.72 13.64 -5.46
N LEU A 71 -4.47 14.74 -5.47
CA LEU A 71 -5.87 14.76 -5.10
C LEU A 71 -6.74 14.65 -6.35
N VAL A 72 -7.59 13.62 -6.41
CA VAL A 72 -8.65 13.51 -7.41
C VAL A 72 -9.98 13.86 -6.73
N MET A 73 -10.58 14.96 -7.18
CA MET A 73 -11.74 15.57 -6.54
C MET A 73 -13.01 15.36 -7.36
N PRO A 74 -14.17 15.19 -6.71
CA PRO A 74 -15.46 15.28 -7.38
C PRO A 74 -15.64 16.62 -8.06
N ARG A 75 -16.44 16.67 -9.12
CA ARG A 75 -16.83 17.94 -9.75
C ARG A 75 -17.76 18.74 -8.83
N GLY A 76 -17.49 20.03 -8.67
CA GLY A 76 -18.31 20.93 -7.88
C GLY A 76 -17.91 20.99 -6.41
N ALA A 77 -18.82 21.48 -5.57
CA ALA A 77 -18.54 21.67 -4.14
C ALA A 77 -18.53 20.34 -3.39
N VAL A 78 -17.47 20.07 -2.67
CA VAL A 78 -17.33 18.88 -1.81
C VAL A 78 -18.08 19.13 -0.49
N LYS A 79 -19.08 18.30 -0.20
CA LYS A 79 -19.83 18.35 1.07
C LYS A 79 -20.04 16.94 1.58
N ASN A 80 -19.59 16.66 2.79
CA ASN A 80 -19.74 15.38 3.44
C ASN A 80 -19.34 14.18 2.55
N ALA A 81 -18.25 14.36 1.79
CA ALA A 81 -17.78 13.37 0.83
C ALA A 81 -16.96 12.28 1.52
N PRO A 82 -17.17 11.00 1.19
CA PRO A 82 -16.24 9.97 1.60
C PRO A 82 -14.89 10.16 0.93
N ALA A 83 -13.85 9.56 1.50
CA ALA A 83 -12.51 9.72 0.97
C ALA A 83 -11.73 8.39 0.96
N VAL A 84 -10.74 8.31 0.06
CA VAL A 84 -9.85 7.14 -0.06
C VAL A 84 -8.40 7.60 -0.09
N LEU A 85 -7.55 6.97 0.72
CA LEU A 85 -6.10 7.04 0.63
C LEU A 85 -5.60 5.84 -0.17
N TRP A 86 -4.87 6.11 -1.25
CA TRP A 86 -4.34 5.10 -2.17
C TRP A 86 -2.82 5.03 -2.07
N VAL A 87 -2.29 3.82 -1.95
CA VAL A 87 -0.85 3.57 -1.82
C VAL A 87 -0.42 2.48 -2.79
N HIS A 88 0.41 2.90 -3.74
CA HIS A 88 0.85 2.10 -4.87
C HIS A 88 1.80 0.96 -4.50
N TRP A 89 2.03 0.05 -5.45
CA TRP A 89 2.96 -1.08 -5.36
C TRP A 89 4.40 -0.70 -5.70
N LEU A 90 5.33 -1.63 -5.51
CA LEU A 90 6.65 -1.63 -6.12
C LEU A 90 6.61 -2.60 -7.32
N GLY A 91 6.26 -2.10 -8.50
CA GLY A 91 6.06 -2.90 -9.69
C GLY A 91 6.60 -2.24 -10.95
N GLU A 92 5.81 -2.26 -12.01
CA GLU A 92 6.17 -1.63 -13.27
C GLU A 92 6.49 -0.15 -13.10
N VAL A 93 7.57 0.31 -13.72
CA VAL A 93 8.09 1.69 -13.58
C VAL A 93 7.00 2.75 -13.83
N ALA A 94 6.09 2.48 -14.77
CA ALA A 94 5.01 3.39 -15.11
C ALA A 94 3.96 3.56 -14.01
N THR A 95 3.77 2.56 -13.14
CA THR A 95 2.72 2.51 -12.12
C THR A 95 3.23 2.41 -10.68
N THR A 96 4.54 2.32 -10.47
CA THR A 96 5.15 2.35 -9.13
C THR A 96 5.15 3.77 -8.54
N ASN A 97 3.99 4.41 -8.58
CA ASN A 97 3.71 5.75 -8.07
C ASN A 97 2.18 5.95 -8.04
N HIS A 98 1.71 7.17 -7.76
CA HIS A 98 0.28 7.51 -7.72
C HIS A 98 -0.52 7.12 -8.98
N THR A 99 0.12 6.91 -10.14
CA THR A 99 -0.61 6.60 -11.39
C THR A 99 -1.27 5.23 -11.39
N GLU A 100 -0.82 4.28 -10.56
CA GLU A 100 -1.43 2.95 -10.46
C GLU A 100 -2.95 3.03 -10.25
N PHE A 101 -3.39 3.86 -9.32
CA PHE A 101 -4.81 3.93 -8.95
C PHE A 101 -5.55 5.13 -9.55
N MET A 102 -4.95 5.86 -10.50
CA MET A 102 -5.56 7.06 -11.06
C MET A 102 -6.93 6.77 -11.68
N SER A 103 -7.06 5.69 -12.45
CA SER A 103 -8.32 5.31 -13.09
C SER A 103 -9.42 4.95 -12.08
N ASP A 104 -9.07 4.30 -10.97
CA ASP A 104 -10.00 3.98 -9.89
C ASP A 104 -10.45 5.24 -9.15
N ALA A 105 -9.52 6.14 -8.85
CA ALA A 105 -9.80 7.41 -8.22
C ALA A 105 -10.73 8.30 -9.07
N GLU A 106 -10.48 8.40 -10.37
CA GLU A 106 -11.33 9.14 -11.31
C GLU A 106 -12.72 8.54 -11.42
N ALA A 107 -12.85 7.21 -11.45
CA ALA A 107 -14.12 6.53 -11.47
C ALA A 107 -14.95 6.82 -10.20
N LEU A 108 -14.30 6.78 -9.02
CA LEU A 108 -14.95 7.07 -7.74
C LEU A 108 -15.25 8.57 -7.57
N ALA A 109 -14.43 9.47 -8.13
CA ALA A 109 -14.71 10.91 -8.10
C ALA A 109 -16.02 11.27 -8.81
N LYS A 110 -16.39 10.54 -9.89
CA LYS A 110 -17.70 10.68 -10.55
C LYS A 110 -18.88 10.32 -9.64
N ARG A 111 -18.61 9.58 -8.56
CA ARG A 111 -19.56 9.18 -7.53
C ARG A 111 -19.47 10.02 -6.25
N GLY A 112 -18.68 11.09 -6.26
CA GLY A 112 -18.56 12.01 -5.14
C GLY A 112 -17.49 11.67 -4.12
N VAL A 113 -16.57 10.76 -4.41
CA VAL A 113 -15.47 10.35 -3.52
C VAL A 113 -14.25 11.24 -3.75
N VAL A 114 -13.64 11.73 -2.68
CA VAL A 114 -12.32 12.38 -2.69
C VAL A 114 -11.23 11.32 -2.61
N SER A 115 -10.24 11.36 -3.48
CA SER A 115 -9.10 10.44 -3.46
C SER A 115 -7.80 11.18 -3.26
N MET A 116 -6.94 10.65 -2.38
CA MET A 116 -5.55 11.06 -2.24
C MET A 116 -4.66 9.88 -2.60
N LEU A 117 -3.83 10.06 -3.62
CA LEU A 117 -2.88 9.06 -4.10
C LEU A 117 -1.48 9.55 -3.75
N VAL A 118 -0.72 8.78 -3.00
CA VAL A 118 0.60 9.19 -2.50
C VAL A 118 1.74 8.54 -3.26
N ASP A 119 2.87 9.26 -3.38
CA ASP A 119 4.13 8.71 -3.88
C ASP A 119 5.01 8.30 -2.71
N MET A 120 5.08 7.01 -2.45
CA MET A 120 5.90 6.44 -1.38
C MET A 120 7.39 6.41 -1.78
N PRO A 121 8.33 6.16 -0.87
CA PRO A 121 9.77 6.15 -1.17
C PRO A 121 10.15 5.29 -2.38
N TRP A 122 9.48 4.18 -2.58
CA TRP A 122 9.72 3.27 -3.71
C TRP A 122 9.21 3.76 -5.06
N SER A 123 8.56 4.92 -5.13
CA SER A 123 8.28 5.61 -6.40
C SER A 123 9.56 6.15 -7.07
N LYS A 124 10.65 6.26 -6.31
CA LYS A 124 11.93 6.70 -6.85
C LYS A 124 12.58 5.60 -7.66
N PRO A 125 13.09 5.91 -8.87
CA PRO A 125 13.81 4.93 -9.67
C PRO A 125 14.92 4.24 -8.86
N LYS A 126 15.02 2.91 -8.99
CA LYS A 126 16.03 2.09 -8.30
C LYS A 126 16.01 2.17 -6.78
N TRP A 127 14.92 2.61 -6.17
CA TRP A 127 14.83 2.68 -4.72
C TRP A 127 15.15 1.33 -4.08
N PHE A 128 14.59 0.26 -4.61
CA PHE A 128 14.71 -1.09 -4.05
C PHE A 128 16.15 -1.62 -4.08
N THR A 129 16.89 -1.33 -5.15
CA THR A 129 18.23 -1.89 -5.37
C THR A 129 19.37 -0.97 -4.90
N ASP A 130 19.21 0.35 -5.05
CA ASP A 130 20.32 1.29 -4.94
C ASP A 130 20.15 2.29 -3.77
N VAL A 131 18.90 2.53 -3.31
CA VAL A 131 18.61 3.53 -2.27
C VAL A 131 18.34 2.88 -0.92
N ARG A 132 17.50 1.85 -0.89
CA ARG A 132 17.19 1.07 0.31
C ARG A 132 18.41 0.30 0.79
N THR A 133 18.59 0.21 2.09
CA THR A 133 19.61 -0.64 2.70
C THR A 133 19.02 -1.49 3.81
N PRO A 134 19.44 -2.76 3.97
CA PRO A 134 18.94 -3.62 5.04
C PRO A 134 19.07 -3.03 6.44
N ALA A 135 20.12 -2.24 6.69
CA ALA A 135 20.35 -1.60 8.00
C ALA A 135 19.29 -0.54 8.35
N ASN A 136 18.57 0.00 7.36
CA ASN A 136 17.56 1.04 7.57
C ASN A 136 16.13 0.50 7.51
N ASP A 137 15.90 -0.72 7.01
CA ASP A 137 14.58 -1.25 6.72
C ASP A 137 13.61 -1.18 7.91
N TYR A 138 14.09 -1.47 9.12
CA TYR A 138 13.27 -1.37 10.33
C TYR A 138 12.79 0.07 10.59
N ALA A 139 13.70 1.03 10.55
CA ALA A 139 13.38 2.44 10.76
C ALA A 139 12.56 3.02 9.60
N ASP A 140 12.86 2.61 8.35
CA ASP A 140 12.15 3.07 7.16
C ASP A 140 10.70 2.56 7.14
N THR A 141 10.44 1.31 7.55
CA THR A 141 9.08 0.77 7.70
C THR A 141 8.25 1.62 8.68
N ILE A 142 8.83 2.00 9.82
CA ILE A 142 8.15 2.91 10.76
C ILE A 142 7.90 4.27 10.11
N ALA A 143 8.89 4.85 9.45
CA ALA A 143 8.79 6.16 8.82
C ALA A 143 7.75 6.20 7.69
N GLN A 144 7.60 5.11 6.94
CA GLN A 144 6.60 4.93 5.89
C GLN A 144 5.19 5.00 6.48
N VAL A 145 4.90 4.21 7.50
CA VAL A 145 3.59 4.23 8.19
C VAL A 145 3.31 5.60 8.83
N VAL A 146 4.31 6.23 9.44
CA VAL A 146 4.19 7.61 9.97
C VAL A 146 3.84 8.60 8.87
N SER A 147 4.42 8.45 7.67
CA SER A 147 4.10 9.29 6.51
C SER A 147 2.67 9.08 6.02
N LEU A 148 2.17 7.84 6.02
CA LEU A 148 0.76 7.55 5.71
C LEU A 148 -0.20 8.13 6.75
N ARG A 149 0.16 8.15 8.03
CA ARG A 149 -0.63 8.83 9.07
C ARG A 149 -0.71 10.34 8.83
N ARG A 150 0.38 10.97 8.35
CA ARG A 150 0.37 12.38 7.90
C ARG A 150 -0.52 12.59 6.68
N ALA A 151 -0.49 11.67 5.71
CA ALA A 151 -1.41 11.72 4.58
C ALA A 151 -2.87 11.68 5.02
N LEU A 152 -3.20 10.85 6.01
CA LEU A 152 -4.54 10.83 6.62
C LEU A 152 -4.86 12.14 7.37
N ASP A 153 -3.88 12.80 8.00
CA ASP A 153 -4.10 14.13 8.61
C ASP A 153 -4.51 15.14 7.52
N CYS A 154 -3.79 15.16 6.40
CA CYS A 154 -4.12 16.04 5.28
C CYS A 154 -5.47 15.70 4.66
N LEU A 155 -5.73 14.43 4.34
CA LEU A 155 -6.97 13.97 3.73
C LEU A 155 -8.19 14.28 4.61
N SER A 156 -8.13 13.92 5.89
CA SER A 156 -9.21 14.19 6.84
C SER A 156 -9.36 15.68 7.20
N GLY A 157 -8.32 16.48 6.97
CA GLY A 157 -8.31 17.93 7.15
C GLY A 157 -8.91 18.71 5.97
N LEU A 158 -9.13 18.07 4.82
CA LEU A 158 -9.75 18.72 3.67
C LEU A 158 -11.20 19.13 3.98
N GLY A 159 -11.55 20.37 3.62
CA GLY A 159 -12.91 20.87 3.80
C GLY A 159 -13.91 20.02 3.01
N GLY A 160 -14.97 19.60 3.67
CA GLY A 160 -16.05 18.81 3.06
C GLY A 160 -15.85 17.29 3.06
N VAL A 161 -14.72 16.78 3.54
CA VAL A 161 -14.50 15.33 3.72
C VAL A 161 -15.23 14.83 4.97
N ASP A 162 -15.93 13.72 4.83
CA ASP A 162 -16.53 12.98 5.94
C ASP A 162 -15.48 12.05 6.61
N LYS A 163 -15.01 12.46 7.77
CA LYS A 163 -13.97 11.74 8.52
C LYS A 163 -14.39 10.34 8.99
N THR A 164 -15.68 10.02 8.96
CA THR A 164 -16.21 8.71 9.36
C THR A 164 -16.30 7.72 8.20
N ARG A 165 -16.12 8.21 6.95
CA ARG A 165 -16.16 7.43 5.71
C ARG A 165 -14.86 7.55 4.94
N ILE A 166 -13.75 7.17 5.60
CA ILE A 166 -12.42 7.10 4.97
C ILE A 166 -12.09 5.63 4.72
N ALA A 167 -11.62 5.32 3.51
CA ALA A 167 -11.06 4.02 3.15
C ALA A 167 -9.56 4.13 2.90
N TYR A 168 -8.88 3.00 3.05
CA TYR A 168 -7.49 2.79 2.64
C TYR A 168 -7.45 1.76 1.52
N VAL A 169 -6.65 1.99 0.50
CA VAL A 169 -6.34 1.01 -0.54
C VAL A 169 -4.83 0.94 -0.69
N GLY A 170 -4.27 -0.25 -0.62
CA GLY A 170 -2.84 -0.46 -0.83
C GLY A 170 -2.58 -1.73 -1.63
N HIS A 171 -1.50 -1.72 -2.41
CA HIS A 171 -1.05 -2.85 -3.19
C HIS A 171 0.41 -3.18 -2.82
N ASP A 172 0.75 -4.47 -2.68
CA ASP A 172 2.09 -4.95 -2.37
C ASP A 172 2.68 -4.23 -1.12
N PHE A 173 3.76 -3.48 -1.23
CA PHE A 173 4.29 -2.64 -0.15
C PHE A 173 3.24 -1.69 0.43
N GLY A 174 2.41 -1.08 -0.43
CA GLY A 174 1.30 -0.26 0.03
C GLY A 174 0.28 -1.04 0.86
N ALA A 175 0.02 -2.31 0.55
CA ALA A 175 -0.85 -3.15 1.34
C ALA A 175 -0.19 -3.59 2.67
N MET A 176 1.12 -3.80 2.66
CA MET A 176 1.89 -4.17 3.84
C MET A 176 1.94 -3.01 4.85
N ASP A 177 2.32 -1.80 4.41
CA ASP A 177 2.25 -0.59 5.24
C ASP A 177 0.82 -0.30 5.72
N GLY A 178 -0.17 -0.60 4.86
CA GLY A 178 -1.57 -0.51 5.18
C GLY A 178 -1.99 -1.39 6.35
N ALA A 179 -1.49 -2.62 6.41
CA ALA A 179 -1.77 -3.54 7.51
C ALA A 179 -1.29 -2.99 8.87
N LEU A 180 -0.10 -2.38 8.89
CA LEU A 180 0.41 -1.72 10.09
C LEU A 180 -0.39 -0.45 10.41
N LEU A 181 -0.67 0.38 9.40
CA LEU A 181 -1.46 1.61 9.54
C LEU A 181 -2.83 1.35 10.18
N LEU A 182 -3.56 0.34 9.71
CA LEU A 182 -4.90 -0.02 10.20
C LEU A 182 -4.90 -0.43 11.67
N ALA A 183 -3.79 -0.94 12.18
CA ALA A 183 -3.64 -1.27 13.60
C ALA A 183 -3.39 -0.03 14.47
N VAL A 184 -2.66 0.98 13.96
CA VAL A 184 -2.23 2.15 14.73
C VAL A 184 -3.08 3.40 14.50
N ASP A 185 -3.92 3.41 13.45
CA ASP A 185 -4.78 4.53 13.10
C ASP A 185 -6.22 4.05 12.83
N ALA A 186 -7.19 4.58 13.53
CA ALA A 186 -8.59 4.14 13.44
C ALA A 186 -9.41 4.92 12.40
N ARG A 187 -8.81 5.90 11.71
CA ARG A 187 -9.53 6.73 10.74
C ARG A 187 -9.99 5.97 9.49
N PRO A 188 -9.19 5.05 8.90
CA PRO A 188 -9.70 4.21 7.83
C PRO A 188 -10.75 3.22 8.37
N ALA A 189 -12.02 3.47 8.02
CA ALA A 189 -13.12 2.60 8.42
C ALA A 189 -13.21 1.35 7.52
N TYR A 190 -12.63 1.41 6.32
CA TYR A 190 -12.66 0.37 5.29
C TYR A 190 -11.28 0.21 4.67
N ALA A 191 -10.93 -1.01 4.29
CA ALA A 191 -9.63 -1.29 3.69
C ALA A 191 -9.71 -2.24 2.50
N VAL A 192 -8.92 -1.98 1.47
CA VAL A 192 -8.61 -2.91 0.39
C VAL A 192 -7.11 -3.18 0.44
N LEU A 193 -6.73 -4.44 0.58
CA LEU A 193 -5.34 -4.88 0.60
C LEU A 193 -5.11 -5.85 -0.55
N MET A 194 -4.21 -5.47 -1.45
CA MET A 194 -3.92 -6.21 -2.68
C MET A 194 -2.54 -6.87 -2.57
N ALA A 195 -2.52 -8.18 -2.66
CA ALA A 195 -1.32 -9.02 -2.75
C ALA A 195 -0.18 -8.70 -1.74
N PRO A 196 -0.42 -8.41 -0.45
CA PRO A 196 0.66 -8.34 0.53
C PRO A 196 1.22 -9.72 0.84
N THR A 197 2.52 -9.80 1.19
CA THR A 197 3.14 -10.99 1.80
C THR A 197 2.83 -11.08 3.30
N LEU A 198 3.28 -12.12 3.99
CA LEU A 198 3.12 -12.22 5.44
C LEU A 198 4.09 -11.32 6.20
N SER A 199 5.26 -11.04 5.61
CA SER A 199 6.36 -10.35 6.27
C SER A 199 7.13 -9.47 5.29
N PHE A 200 7.60 -8.30 5.74
CA PHE A 200 8.40 -7.40 4.91
C PHE A 200 9.72 -8.03 4.47
N TRP A 201 10.34 -8.88 5.29
CA TRP A 201 11.60 -9.53 4.94
C TRP A 201 11.47 -10.47 3.73
N GLU A 202 10.28 -11.02 3.43
CA GLU A 202 10.04 -11.85 2.24
C GLU A 202 10.33 -11.06 0.96
N TRP A 203 9.96 -9.79 0.93
CA TRP A 203 10.29 -8.88 -0.17
C TRP A 203 11.73 -8.36 -0.07
N TYR A 204 12.12 -7.87 1.09
CA TYR A 204 13.40 -7.19 1.25
C TYR A 204 14.60 -8.08 0.94
N LEU A 205 14.53 -9.38 1.21
CA LEU A 205 15.58 -10.34 0.89
C LEU A 205 15.65 -10.70 -0.61
N LEU A 206 14.74 -10.22 -1.47
CA LEU A 206 14.89 -10.30 -2.92
C LEU A 206 15.87 -9.25 -3.47
N GLY A 207 16.24 -8.26 -2.67
CA GLY A 207 17.17 -7.18 -3.02
C GLY A 207 18.52 -7.29 -2.29
N PRO A 208 19.12 -6.14 -1.89
CA PRO A 208 20.37 -6.10 -1.14
C PRO A 208 20.30 -6.95 0.13
N GLN A 209 21.32 -7.78 0.35
CA GLN A 209 21.36 -8.74 1.43
C GLN A 209 21.95 -8.12 2.70
N PRO A 210 21.38 -8.41 3.90
CA PRO A 210 22.00 -8.05 5.18
C PRO A 210 23.23 -8.92 5.45
N ALA A 211 24.14 -8.44 6.31
CA ALA A 211 25.32 -9.19 6.71
C ALA A 211 24.98 -10.47 7.49
N ASP A 212 23.90 -10.45 8.26
CA ASP A 212 23.33 -11.59 8.99
C ASP A 212 21.84 -11.69 8.69
N ALA A 213 21.50 -12.59 7.79
CA ALA A 213 20.10 -12.78 7.36
C ALA A 213 19.21 -13.32 8.50
N ALA A 214 19.73 -14.13 9.40
CA ALA A 214 18.94 -14.68 10.50
C ALA A 214 18.59 -13.60 11.54
N ALA A 215 19.56 -12.76 11.90
CA ALA A 215 19.32 -11.63 12.79
C ALA A 215 18.36 -10.62 12.16
N TYR A 216 18.52 -10.34 10.86
CA TYR A 216 17.64 -9.45 10.11
C TYR A 216 16.18 -9.95 10.07
N VAL A 217 15.95 -11.23 9.75
CA VAL A 217 14.62 -11.84 9.77
C VAL A 217 14.00 -11.74 11.16
N ALA A 218 14.78 -12.02 12.22
CA ALA A 218 14.30 -11.92 13.60
C ALA A 218 13.90 -10.49 13.99
N GLU A 219 14.64 -9.47 13.52
CA GLU A 219 14.30 -8.06 13.72
C GLU A 219 13.04 -7.66 12.96
N MET A 220 12.98 -7.98 11.65
CA MET A 220 11.86 -7.60 10.78
C MET A 220 10.57 -8.37 11.08
N ALA A 221 10.64 -9.52 11.77
CA ALA A 221 9.46 -10.24 12.25
C ALA A 221 8.57 -9.40 13.20
N ALA A 222 9.09 -8.32 13.74
CA ALA A 222 8.31 -7.32 14.46
C ALA A 222 7.17 -6.72 13.61
N PHE A 223 7.29 -6.75 12.30
CA PHE A 223 6.31 -6.22 11.35
C PHE A 223 5.50 -7.31 10.64
N ASP A 224 5.48 -8.54 11.14
CA ASP A 224 4.70 -9.63 10.56
C ASP A 224 3.20 -9.28 10.54
N LEU A 225 2.63 -9.26 9.35
CA LEU A 225 1.31 -8.74 9.08
C LEU A 225 0.17 -9.39 9.86
N PRO A 226 0.14 -10.73 10.08
CA PRO A 226 -0.96 -11.36 10.81
C PRO A 226 -1.18 -10.76 12.20
N GLY A 227 -0.08 -10.47 12.94
CA GLY A 227 -0.15 -9.87 14.26
C GLY A 227 -0.69 -8.43 14.26
N TRP A 228 -0.35 -7.66 13.23
CA TRP A 228 -0.84 -6.30 13.07
C TRP A 228 -2.29 -6.26 12.56
N LEU A 229 -2.63 -7.05 11.54
CA LEU A 229 -4.00 -7.14 11.02
C LEU A 229 -5.00 -7.53 12.10
N ALA A 230 -4.63 -8.44 13.01
CA ALA A 230 -5.48 -8.84 14.13
C ALA A 230 -5.84 -7.68 15.08
N GLN A 231 -5.07 -6.59 15.05
CA GLN A 231 -5.30 -5.38 15.84
C GLN A 231 -6.02 -4.28 15.06
N GLY A 232 -6.31 -4.49 13.77
CA GLY A 232 -6.98 -3.55 12.90
C GLY A 232 -8.37 -3.18 13.41
N LYS A 233 -8.76 -1.91 13.23
CA LYS A 233 -10.04 -1.35 13.71
C LYS A 233 -11.03 -1.04 12.60
N GLN A 234 -10.69 -1.35 11.36
CA GLN A 234 -11.58 -1.17 10.22
C GLN A 234 -12.83 -2.04 10.34
N LYS A 235 -13.94 -1.54 9.82
CA LYS A 235 -15.26 -2.22 9.85
C LYS A 235 -15.35 -3.34 8.82
N ALA A 236 -14.73 -3.13 7.65
CA ALA A 236 -14.73 -4.10 6.58
C ALA A 236 -13.39 -4.11 5.85
N THR A 237 -13.01 -5.28 5.29
CA THR A 237 -11.77 -5.47 4.55
C THR A 237 -12.01 -6.31 3.30
N LEU A 238 -11.57 -5.83 2.15
CA LEU A 238 -11.42 -6.61 0.93
C LEU A 238 -9.95 -6.99 0.77
N LEU A 239 -9.69 -8.28 0.51
CA LEU A 239 -8.38 -8.78 0.12
C LEU A 239 -8.45 -9.30 -1.32
N GLN A 240 -7.54 -8.83 -2.18
CA GLN A 240 -7.45 -9.23 -3.59
C GLN A 240 -6.10 -9.90 -3.87
N PHE A 241 -6.12 -11.06 -4.55
CA PHE A 241 -4.91 -11.85 -4.85
C PHE A 241 -4.96 -12.42 -6.27
N GLY A 242 -3.78 -12.54 -6.89
CA GLY A 242 -3.58 -13.27 -8.14
C GLY A 242 -3.45 -14.77 -7.89
N GLN A 243 -4.07 -15.62 -8.72
CA GLN A 243 -3.88 -17.09 -8.67
C GLN A 243 -2.59 -17.50 -9.37
N ASN A 244 -2.10 -16.67 -10.29
CA ASN A 244 -0.86 -16.85 -11.02
C ASN A 244 0.25 -15.92 -10.50
N ASP A 245 0.08 -15.38 -9.29
CA ASP A 245 1.06 -14.55 -8.62
C ASP A 245 2.31 -15.39 -8.29
N GLU A 246 3.47 -14.99 -8.82
CA GLU A 246 4.75 -15.68 -8.64
C GLU A 246 5.40 -15.38 -7.29
N TYR A 247 4.95 -14.29 -6.62
CA TYR A 247 5.52 -13.81 -5.37
C TYR A 247 4.65 -14.19 -4.16
N VAL A 248 3.33 -14.06 -4.29
CA VAL A 248 2.41 -14.20 -3.16
C VAL A 248 1.44 -15.37 -3.37
N SER A 249 1.56 -16.40 -2.55
CA SER A 249 0.74 -17.59 -2.66
C SER A 249 -0.71 -17.38 -2.21
N GLN A 250 -1.63 -18.20 -2.72
CA GLN A 250 -3.02 -18.25 -2.23
C GLN A 250 -3.09 -18.58 -0.73
N ALA A 251 -2.17 -19.41 -0.23
CA ALA A 251 -2.10 -19.75 1.20
C ALA A 251 -1.78 -18.51 2.06
N THR A 252 -0.89 -17.64 1.58
CA THR A 252 -0.60 -16.33 2.18
C THR A 252 -1.86 -15.49 2.30
N GLY A 253 -2.62 -15.36 1.19
CA GLY A 253 -3.86 -14.60 1.18
C GLY A 253 -4.90 -15.13 2.16
N ILE A 254 -5.04 -16.47 2.26
CA ILE A 254 -5.95 -17.11 3.22
C ILE A 254 -5.50 -16.86 4.66
N ALA A 255 -4.21 -16.92 4.94
CA ALA A 255 -3.66 -16.64 6.27
C ALA A 255 -3.95 -15.19 6.71
N LEU A 256 -3.73 -14.23 5.81
CA LEU A 256 -4.01 -12.81 6.06
C LEU A 256 -5.52 -12.57 6.25
N ARG A 257 -6.37 -13.17 5.41
CA ARG A 257 -7.82 -13.11 5.59
C ARG A 257 -8.24 -13.59 6.98
N ASN A 258 -7.65 -14.68 7.45
CA ASN A 258 -8.00 -15.25 8.75
C ASN A 258 -7.51 -14.39 9.92
N ALA A 259 -6.45 -13.61 9.74
CA ALA A 259 -5.95 -12.66 10.73
C ALA A 259 -6.83 -11.40 10.86
N VAL A 260 -7.59 -11.02 9.82
CA VAL A 260 -8.48 -9.84 9.88
C VAL A 260 -9.61 -10.08 10.90
N PRO A 261 -9.78 -9.20 11.92
CA PRO A 261 -10.67 -9.46 13.04
C PRO A 261 -12.15 -9.21 12.74
N ASN A 262 -12.47 -8.35 11.76
CA ASN A 262 -13.85 -8.04 11.45
C ASN A 262 -14.55 -9.18 10.72
N ARG A 263 -15.90 -9.23 10.84
CA ARG A 263 -16.71 -10.27 10.17
C ARG A 263 -16.93 -9.95 8.69
N ASP A 264 -16.93 -8.68 8.32
CA ASP A 264 -17.02 -8.22 6.94
C ASP A 264 -15.61 -8.23 6.31
N ARG A 265 -15.17 -9.45 5.95
CA ARG A 265 -13.91 -9.71 5.30
C ARG A 265 -14.15 -10.49 4.01
N THR A 266 -14.02 -9.79 2.90
CA THR A 266 -14.16 -10.35 1.57
C THR A 266 -12.78 -10.77 1.04
N PHE A 267 -12.70 -11.96 0.47
CA PHE A 267 -11.51 -12.47 -0.20
C PHE A 267 -11.84 -12.74 -1.66
N LYS A 268 -11.06 -12.18 -2.56
CA LYS A 268 -11.19 -12.39 -4.00
C LYS A 268 -9.85 -12.85 -4.58
N ALA A 269 -9.90 -13.92 -5.37
CA ALA A 269 -8.74 -14.44 -6.10
C ALA A 269 -9.06 -14.49 -7.59
N TYR A 270 -8.16 -13.93 -8.40
CA TYR A 270 -8.33 -13.79 -9.85
C TYR A 270 -7.29 -14.64 -10.58
N LYS A 271 -7.59 -15.06 -11.82
CA LYS A 271 -6.60 -15.73 -12.68
C LYS A 271 -5.61 -14.71 -13.28
N LEU A 272 -5.01 -13.92 -12.41
CA LEU A 272 -4.08 -12.83 -12.72
C LEU A 272 -2.74 -13.07 -12.02
N ASP A 273 -1.73 -12.38 -12.46
CA ASP A 273 -0.43 -12.24 -11.80
C ASP A 273 -0.49 -11.26 -10.62
N HIS A 274 0.70 -10.87 -10.11
CA HIS A 274 0.84 -9.96 -8.98
C HIS A 274 0.26 -8.57 -9.24
N ALA A 275 0.30 -8.08 -10.48
CA ALA A 275 -0.15 -6.73 -10.84
C ALA A 275 -1.65 -6.52 -10.61
N LEU A 276 -2.49 -7.58 -10.66
CA LEU A 276 -3.94 -7.48 -10.49
C LEU A 276 -4.58 -6.43 -11.43
N ASP A 277 -3.95 -6.18 -12.57
CA ASP A 277 -4.36 -5.18 -13.57
C ASP A 277 -5.33 -5.80 -14.59
N ASP A 278 -6.58 -5.91 -14.19
CA ASP A 278 -7.70 -6.40 -15.01
C ASP A 278 -9.00 -5.69 -14.65
N VAL A 279 -9.85 -5.51 -15.65
CA VAL A 279 -11.13 -4.83 -15.47
C VAL A 279 -11.97 -5.42 -14.35
N THR A 280 -11.98 -6.75 -14.18
CA THR A 280 -12.76 -7.42 -13.14
C THR A 280 -12.25 -7.09 -11.74
N ALA A 281 -10.91 -7.07 -11.54
CA ALA A 281 -10.30 -6.74 -10.25
C ALA A 281 -10.56 -5.27 -9.90
N HIS A 282 -10.46 -4.36 -10.88
CA HIS A 282 -10.80 -2.94 -10.72
C HIS A 282 -12.28 -2.73 -10.40
N ASP A 283 -13.19 -3.35 -11.15
CA ASP A 283 -14.64 -3.17 -10.96
C ASP A 283 -15.10 -3.73 -9.62
N ASP A 284 -14.59 -4.86 -9.18
CA ASP A 284 -14.85 -5.43 -7.87
C ASP A 284 -14.41 -4.49 -6.75
N ARG A 285 -13.21 -3.92 -6.85
CA ARG A 285 -12.66 -2.97 -5.88
C ARG A 285 -13.49 -1.68 -5.83
N ARG A 286 -13.82 -1.11 -7.00
CA ARG A 286 -14.65 0.10 -7.11
C ARG A 286 -16.06 -0.13 -6.56
N ALA A 287 -16.69 -1.25 -6.89
CA ALA A 287 -18.03 -1.60 -6.42
C ALA A 287 -18.04 -1.82 -4.90
N TRP A 288 -17.03 -2.54 -4.38
CA TRP A 288 -16.88 -2.78 -2.95
C TRP A 288 -16.70 -1.46 -2.18
N LEU A 289 -15.79 -0.60 -2.64
CA LEU A 289 -15.56 0.72 -2.05
C LEU A 289 -16.82 1.58 -2.08
N ALA A 290 -17.50 1.63 -3.24
CA ALA A 290 -18.73 2.41 -3.39
C ALA A 290 -19.83 1.97 -2.41
N THR A 291 -20.01 0.66 -2.25
CA THR A 291 -20.99 0.08 -1.32
C THR A 291 -20.67 0.48 0.12
N HIS A 292 -19.43 0.33 0.57
CA HIS A 292 -19.04 0.62 1.96
C HIS A 292 -18.95 2.11 2.26
N LEU A 293 -18.61 2.93 1.26
CA LEU A 293 -18.59 4.38 1.37
C LEU A 293 -19.98 5.02 1.22
N GLY A 294 -21.00 4.27 0.80
CA GLY A 294 -22.37 4.74 0.65
C GLY A 294 -22.55 5.71 -0.52
N VAL A 295 -21.98 5.37 -1.70
CA VAL A 295 -22.05 6.19 -2.94
C VAL A 295 -22.43 5.36 -4.16
#